data_1b742091adc3f1c7cc70ccd902b4087a
#
_entry.id   1b742091adc3f1c7cc70ccd902b4087a
#
_cell.length_a   1.000
_cell.length_b   1.000
_cell.length_c   1.000
_cell.angle_alpha   90.00
_cell.angle_beta   90.00
_cell.angle_gamma   90.00
#
_symmetry.space_group_name_H-M   'P 1'
#
loop_
_entity.id
_entity.type
_entity.pdbx_description
1 polymer ?
#
loop_
_entity_poly.entity_id
_entity_poly.type
_entity_poly.pdbx_seq_one_letter_code
_entity_poly.pdbx_strand_id
1 'polypeptide(L)'
;IAVPGGAHTPLMLDMASAIASRGKLAHARDAGHTLGEGWALDAEGNPTTDAGRAVLPMPLGGPKGSGLALLIECLTSLMVGNPLIETGVSGSNRRHRQNALVVAVDIEAFRPVAEFEADVDALAATVKGLPAAEGVDEILVPGERGDRVLAAREQDGIPLPAGTWERLAESAQTLGVEMPEAM
;
A
#
# COMPACT_ATOMS: atom_id res chain seq x y z
N ILE A 1 -8.10 4.65 -4.77
CA ILE A 1 -9.45 5.19 -5.02
C ILE A 1 -9.72 6.17 -3.89
N ALA A 2 -10.13 7.40 -4.22
CA ALA A 2 -10.53 8.38 -3.24
C ALA A 2 -11.93 8.90 -3.56
N VAL A 3 -12.69 9.21 -2.51
CA VAL A 3 -14.06 9.74 -2.58
C VAL A 3 -14.14 10.94 -1.64
N PRO A 4 -14.55 12.13 -2.12
CA PRO A 4 -14.63 13.31 -1.26
C PRO A 4 -15.71 13.15 -0.18
N GLY A 5 -15.44 13.65 1.00
CA GLY A 5 -16.39 13.88 2.08
C GLY A 5 -16.59 15.38 2.30
N GLY A 6 -17.62 15.77 3.01
CA GLY A 6 -17.90 17.16 3.37
C GLY A 6 -17.17 17.59 4.65
N ALA A 7 -17.61 17.11 5.78
CA ALA A 7 -16.95 17.33 7.08
C ALA A 7 -15.88 16.28 7.42
N HIS A 8 -16.02 15.08 6.87
CA HIS A 8 -15.06 14.00 7.01
C HIS A 8 -13.90 14.18 6.02
N THR A 9 -12.69 13.72 6.39
CA THR A 9 -11.60 13.58 5.42
C THR A 9 -12.03 12.62 4.29
N PRO A 10 -11.51 12.78 3.06
CA PRO A 10 -11.86 11.89 1.96
C PRO A 10 -11.66 10.42 2.33
N LEU A 11 -12.63 9.57 1.99
CA LEU A 11 -12.44 8.13 2.10
C LEU A 11 -11.39 7.70 1.06
N MET A 12 -10.26 7.17 1.49
CA MET A 12 -9.15 6.85 0.61
C MET A 12 -8.68 5.41 0.78
N LEU A 13 -8.86 4.61 -0.27
CA LEU A 13 -8.29 3.28 -0.37
C LEU A 13 -6.98 3.34 -1.17
N ASP A 14 -5.86 3.25 -0.45
CA ASP A 14 -4.52 3.07 -1.02
C ASP A 14 -4.03 1.66 -0.67
N MET A 15 -3.93 0.79 -1.66
CA MET A 15 -3.58 -0.60 -1.44
C MET A 15 -2.84 -1.21 -2.62
N ALA A 16 -1.91 -2.11 -2.33
CA ALA A 16 -1.37 -3.03 -3.31
C ALA A 16 -2.35 -4.20 -3.55
N SER A 17 -2.26 -4.87 -4.71
CA SER A 17 -2.97 -6.12 -4.99
C SER A 17 -2.37 -7.33 -4.24
N ALA A 18 -1.23 -7.17 -3.58
CA ALA A 18 -0.61 -8.14 -2.69
C ALA A 18 -1.02 -7.90 -1.22
N ILE A 19 -1.02 -8.95 -0.40
CA ILE A 19 -1.35 -8.88 1.03
C ILE A 19 -0.33 -8.05 1.82
N ALA A 20 0.92 -8.02 1.37
CA ALA A 20 1.99 -7.21 1.90
C ALA A 20 2.86 -6.67 0.76
N SER A 21 3.36 -5.44 0.89
CA SER A 21 4.33 -4.90 -0.06
C SER A 21 5.73 -5.50 0.18
N ARG A 22 6.58 -5.48 -0.85
CA ARG A 22 8.00 -5.86 -0.70
C ARG A 22 8.71 -5.00 0.36
N GLY A 23 8.37 -3.72 0.46
CA GLY A 23 8.89 -2.83 1.50
C GLY A 23 8.48 -3.29 2.90
N LYS A 24 7.25 -3.79 3.10
CA LYS A 24 6.80 -4.35 4.37
C LYS A 24 7.54 -5.62 4.75
N LEU A 25 7.81 -6.51 3.77
CA LEU A 25 8.64 -7.70 3.99
C LEU A 25 10.08 -7.32 4.37
N ALA A 26 10.68 -6.36 3.67
CA ALA A 26 12.02 -5.84 3.98
C ALA A 26 12.08 -5.22 5.38
N HIS A 27 11.09 -4.38 5.72
CA HIS A 27 11.00 -3.79 7.05
C HIS A 27 10.88 -4.84 8.16
N ALA A 28 10.06 -5.88 7.96
CA ALA A 28 9.93 -6.98 8.93
C ALA A 28 11.26 -7.72 9.11
N ARG A 29 11.98 -7.98 8.02
CA ARG A 29 13.32 -8.58 8.05
C ARG A 29 14.31 -7.73 8.84
N ASP A 30 14.36 -6.42 8.56
CA ASP A 30 15.30 -5.48 9.20
C ASP A 30 14.98 -5.28 10.68
N ALA A 31 13.72 -5.40 11.07
CA ALA A 31 13.26 -5.31 12.45
C ALA A 31 13.31 -6.66 13.19
N GLY A 32 13.66 -7.77 12.51
CA GLY A 32 13.68 -9.11 13.12
C GLY A 32 12.28 -9.65 13.44
N HIS A 33 11.24 -9.17 12.76
CA HIS A 33 9.86 -9.59 12.99
C HIS A 33 9.49 -10.77 12.10
N THR A 34 8.62 -11.65 12.62
CA THR A 34 7.96 -12.69 11.83
C THR A 34 6.84 -12.09 10.99
N LEU A 35 6.56 -12.74 9.85
CA LEU A 35 5.44 -12.38 8.97
C LEU A 35 4.16 -13.09 9.42
N GLY A 36 3.02 -12.53 9.02
CA GLY A 36 1.73 -13.23 9.15
C GLY A 36 1.68 -14.47 8.24
N GLU A 37 0.90 -15.46 8.65
CA GLU A 37 0.63 -16.64 7.83
C GLU A 37 0.02 -16.23 6.48
N GLY A 38 0.44 -16.87 5.40
CA GLY A 38 -0.04 -16.60 4.05
C GLY A 38 0.41 -15.26 3.44
N TRP A 39 1.40 -14.58 4.04
CA TRP A 39 1.88 -13.31 3.50
C TRP A 39 2.89 -13.47 2.37
N ALA A 40 3.72 -14.51 2.41
CA ALA A 40 4.79 -14.68 1.45
C ALA A 40 5.13 -16.14 1.19
N LEU A 41 5.80 -16.36 0.04
CA LEU A 41 6.47 -17.59 -0.31
C LEU A 41 7.99 -17.39 -0.25
N ASP A 42 8.71 -18.48 0.02
CA ASP A 42 10.17 -18.56 -0.09
C ASP A 42 10.61 -18.79 -1.56
N ALA A 43 11.91 -18.94 -1.78
CA ALA A 43 12.48 -19.15 -3.11
C ALA A 43 12.05 -20.49 -3.75
N GLU A 44 11.69 -21.46 -2.94
CA GLU A 44 11.20 -22.79 -3.36
C GLU A 44 9.68 -22.81 -3.61
N GLY A 45 9.00 -21.68 -3.36
CA GLY A 45 7.54 -21.54 -3.55
C GLY A 45 6.72 -22.05 -2.36
N ASN A 46 7.32 -22.29 -1.21
CA ASN A 46 6.61 -22.73 -0.01
C ASN A 46 6.17 -21.52 0.83
N PRO A 47 4.99 -21.58 1.49
CA PRO A 47 4.58 -20.55 2.45
C PRO A 47 5.63 -20.38 3.56
N THR A 48 5.94 -19.12 3.91
CA THR A 48 6.89 -18.83 4.98
C THR A 48 6.43 -17.64 5.83
N THR A 49 6.70 -17.72 7.13
CA THR A 49 6.57 -16.63 8.09
C THR A 49 7.92 -16.01 8.45
N ASP A 50 9.02 -16.57 7.93
CA ASP A 50 10.36 -16.03 8.10
C ASP A 50 10.61 -14.91 7.10
N ALA A 51 10.72 -13.66 7.59
CA ALA A 51 10.97 -12.50 6.76
C ALA A 51 12.31 -12.55 6.01
N GLY A 52 13.31 -13.29 6.54
CA GLY A 52 14.60 -13.50 5.89
C GLY A 52 14.52 -14.41 4.67
N ARG A 53 13.57 -15.33 4.65
CA ARG A 53 13.33 -16.28 3.55
C ARG A 53 12.27 -15.80 2.55
N ALA A 54 11.47 -14.80 2.90
CA ALA A 54 10.37 -14.30 2.09
C ALA A 54 10.86 -13.62 0.80
N VAL A 55 10.44 -14.13 -0.35
CA VAL A 55 10.81 -13.64 -1.68
C VAL A 55 9.61 -13.07 -2.43
N LEU A 56 8.47 -13.75 -2.39
CA LEU A 56 7.28 -13.41 -3.16
C LEU A 56 6.09 -13.14 -2.23
N PRO A 57 5.56 -11.89 -2.20
CA PRO A 57 4.34 -11.61 -1.47
C PRO A 57 3.13 -12.28 -2.12
N MET A 58 2.22 -12.81 -1.30
CA MET A 58 1.00 -13.45 -1.77
C MET A 58 -0.06 -12.43 -2.22
N PRO A 59 -0.89 -12.76 -3.21
CA PRO A 59 -1.98 -11.89 -3.64
C PRO A 59 -3.03 -11.72 -2.53
N LEU A 60 -3.58 -10.53 -2.40
CA LEU A 60 -4.67 -10.22 -1.47
C LEU A 60 -5.91 -11.07 -1.79
N GLY A 61 -6.35 -11.89 -0.82
CA GLY A 61 -7.48 -12.80 -1.02
C GLY A 61 -7.27 -13.82 -2.15
N GLY A 62 -6.01 -14.22 -2.42
CA GLY A 62 -5.66 -15.23 -3.42
C GLY A 62 -6.08 -14.84 -4.85
N PRO A 63 -7.03 -15.57 -5.48
CA PRO A 63 -7.48 -15.31 -6.85
C PRO A 63 -8.03 -13.89 -7.07
N LYS A 64 -8.57 -13.25 -6.04
CA LYS A 64 -9.13 -11.89 -6.15
C LYS A 64 -8.03 -10.86 -6.41
N GLY A 65 -6.97 -10.89 -5.62
CA GLY A 65 -5.83 -9.97 -5.79
C GLY A 65 -5.06 -10.23 -7.07
N SER A 66 -4.83 -11.49 -7.45
CA SER A 66 -4.16 -11.81 -8.72
C SER A 66 -4.99 -11.42 -9.94
N GLY A 67 -6.31 -11.64 -9.91
CA GLY A 67 -7.21 -11.18 -10.97
C GLY A 67 -7.23 -9.66 -11.09
N LEU A 68 -7.29 -8.93 -9.96
CA LEU A 68 -7.22 -7.46 -9.95
C LEU A 68 -5.90 -6.96 -10.54
N ALA A 69 -4.76 -7.56 -10.14
CA ALA A 69 -3.45 -7.19 -10.66
C ALA A 69 -3.36 -7.39 -12.17
N LEU A 70 -3.87 -8.52 -12.68
CA LEU A 70 -3.89 -8.82 -14.11
C LEU A 70 -4.69 -7.79 -14.90
N LEU A 71 -5.88 -7.42 -14.42
CA LEU A 71 -6.73 -6.43 -15.10
C LEU A 71 -6.11 -5.02 -15.04
N ILE A 72 -5.49 -4.64 -13.92
CA ILE A 72 -4.75 -3.37 -13.81
C ILE A 72 -3.59 -3.36 -14.80
N GLU A 73 -2.85 -4.47 -14.96
CA GLU A 73 -1.77 -4.57 -15.93
C GLU A 73 -2.30 -4.40 -17.38
N CYS A 74 -3.46 -4.95 -17.69
CA CYS A 74 -4.11 -4.72 -18.99
C CYS A 74 -4.44 -3.23 -19.22
N LEU A 75 -4.99 -2.56 -18.21
CA LEU A 75 -5.39 -1.16 -18.28
C LEU A 75 -4.22 -0.17 -18.23
N THR A 76 -3.07 -0.59 -17.78
CA THR A 76 -1.87 0.25 -17.69
C THR A 76 -0.85 -0.10 -18.78
N SER A 77 -0.13 -1.20 -18.63
CA SER A 77 0.99 -1.55 -19.52
C SER A 77 0.55 -1.95 -20.91
N LEU A 78 -0.49 -2.80 -21.04
CA LEU A 78 -0.97 -3.25 -22.36
C LEU A 78 -1.60 -2.12 -23.16
N MET A 79 -2.37 -1.23 -22.53
CA MET A 79 -2.99 -0.10 -23.23
C MET A 79 -1.99 0.84 -23.90
N VAL A 80 -0.79 0.96 -23.33
CA VAL A 80 0.27 1.82 -23.89
C VAL A 80 1.33 1.05 -24.69
N GLY A 81 1.10 -0.24 -24.91
CA GLY A 81 2.01 -1.08 -25.69
C GLY A 81 3.37 -1.33 -25.00
N ASN A 82 3.46 -1.17 -23.69
CA ASN A 82 4.64 -1.54 -22.95
C ASN A 82 4.70 -3.04 -22.70
N PRO A 83 5.90 -3.64 -22.78
CA PRO A 83 6.04 -5.04 -22.42
C PRO A 83 5.77 -5.22 -20.93
N LEU A 84 4.99 -6.21 -20.66
CA LEU A 84 4.54 -6.71 -19.41
C LEU A 84 5.63 -7.21 -18.47
N ILE A 85 5.10 -7.75 -17.43
CA ILE A 85 5.61 -8.81 -16.53
C ILE A 85 6.57 -9.84 -17.20
N GLU A 86 6.50 -10.00 -18.53
CA GLU A 86 7.41 -10.84 -19.32
C GLU A 86 8.88 -10.59 -19.00
N THR A 87 9.27 -9.35 -18.80
CA THR A 87 10.66 -9.02 -18.44
C THR A 87 11.06 -9.54 -17.06
N GLY A 88 10.11 -9.61 -16.12
CA GLY A 88 10.32 -10.21 -14.81
C GLY A 88 10.33 -11.73 -14.83
N VAL A 89 9.64 -12.34 -15.81
CA VAL A 89 9.53 -13.80 -15.97
C VAL A 89 10.58 -14.36 -16.92
N SER A 90 10.87 -13.66 -18.02
CA SER A 90 11.80 -14.14 -19.07
C SER A 90 13.26 -13.81 -18.80
N GLY A 91 13.59 -13.04 -17.76
CA GLY A 91 14.96 -12.60 -17.46
C GLY A 91 15.53 -11.63 -18.52
N SER A 92 14.67 -11.02 -19.34
CA SER A 92 15.14 -10.07 -20.35
C SER A 92 15.70 -8.80 -19.69
N ASN A 93 16.78 -8.22 -20.25
CA ASN A 93 17.39 -6.97 -19.79
C ASN A 93 16.54 -5.71 -20.07
N ARG A 94 15.32 -5.85 -20.56
CA ARG A 94 14.41 -4.72 -20.76
C ARG A 94 13.94 -4.22 -19.39
N ARG A 95 14.28 -2.99 -19.06
CA ARG A 95 13.77 -2.34 -17.84
C ARG A 95 12.26 -2.25 -17.94
N HIS A 96 11.59 -2.81 -16.94
CA HIS A 96 10.15 -2.63 -16.76
C HIS A 96 9.88 -1.14 -16.58
N ARG A 97 9.02 -0.59 -17.45
CA ARG A 97 8.53 0.79 -17.33
C ARG A 97 7.24 0.76 -16.56
N GLN A 98 7.21 1.49 -15.46
CA GLN A 98 5.98 1.62 -14.69
C GLN A 98 5.01 2.55 -15.43
N ASN A 99 3.75 2.14 -15.46
CA ASN A 99 2.65 2.87 -16.07
C ASN A 99 1.55 3.06 -15.04
N ALA A 100 0.70 4.05 -15.27
CA ALA A 100 -0.42 4.34 -14.40
C ALA A 100 -1.65 4.66 -15.25
N LEU A 101 -2.83 4.36 -14.68
CA LEU A 101 -4.11 4.84 -15.14
C LEU A 101 -4.65 5.80 -14.09
N VAL A 102 -5.05 7.00 -14.52
CA VAL A 102 -5.76 7.97 -13.68
C VAL A 102 -7.17 8.14 -14.24
N VAL A 103 -8.17 7.98 -13.37
CA VAL A 103 -9.57 8.19 -13.70
C VAL A 103 -10.15 9.23 -12.75
N ALA A 104 -10.73 10.29 -13.29
CA ALA A 104 -11.52 11.27 -12.54
C ALA A 104 -12.97 11.17 -12.97
N VAL A 105 -13.88 11.12 -11.98
CA VAL A 105 -15.32 11.08 -12.21
C VAL A 105 -15.91 12.39 -11.72
N ASP A 106 -16.58 13.10 -12.62
CA ASP A 106 -17.32 14.32 -12.30
C ASP A 106 -18.62 13.96 -11.60
N ILE A 107 -18.67 14.22 -10.30
CA ILE A 107 -19.84 13.91 -9.45
C ILE A 107 -21.02 14.80 -9.84
N GLU A 108 -20.77 16.08 -10.21
CA GLU A 108 -21.81 17.02 -10.59
C GLU A 108 -22.64 16.54 -11.79
N ALA A 109 -22.04 15.75 -12.67
CA ALA A 109 -22.75 15.12 -13.79
C ALA A 109 -23.85 14.11 -13.37
N PHE A 110 -23.83 13.64 -12.11
CA PHE A 110 -24.78 12.67 -11.59
C PHE A 110 -25.74 13.28 -10.57
N ARG A 111 -25.20 14.13 -9.65
CA ARG A 111 -25.95 14.78 -8.58
C ARG A 111 -25.15 15.93 -7.96
N PRO A 112 -25.76 16.86 -7.22
CA PRO A 112 -25.07 17.94 -6.53
C PRO A 112 -23.95 17.40 -5.62
N VAL A 113 -22.74 17.96 -5.75
CA VAL A 113 -21.55 17.51 -4.98
C VAL A 113 -21.81 17.58 -3.47
N ALA A 114 -22.41 18.66 -2.97
CA ALA A 114 -22.68 18.82 -1.54
C ALA A 114 -23.60 17.73 -0.98
N GLU A 115 -24.58 17.26 -1.75
CA GLU A 115 -25.45 16.15 -1.33
C GLU A 115 -24.68 14.82 -1.30
N PHE A 116 -23.82 14.60 -2.29
CA PHE A 116 -22.97 13.42 -2.34
C PHE A 116 -22.01 13.38 -1.14
N GLU A 117 -21.34 14.48 -0.85
CA GLU A 117 -20.42 14.61 0.28
C GLU A 117 -21.12 14.38 1.64
N ALA A 118 -22.32 14.91 1.80
CA ALA A 118 -23.14 14.68 3.00
C ALA A 118 -23.50 13.19 3.16
N ASP A 119 -23.82 12.50 2.07
CA ASP A 119 -24.11 11.06 2.10
C ASP A 119 -22.85 10.22 2.41
N VAL A 120 -21.67 10.63 1.92
CA VAL A 120 -20.40 10.00 2.28
C VAL A 120 -20.10 10.15 3.77
N ASP A 121 -20.31 11.34 4.33
CA ASP A 121 -20.17 11.59 5.77
C ASP A 121 -21.14 10.73 6.60
N ALA A 122 -22.40 10.65 6.17
CA ALA A 122 -23.40 9.82 6.81
C ALA A 122 -23.06 8.33 6.76
N LEU A 123 -22.54 7.85 5.61
CA LEU A 123 -22.09 6.48 5.46
C LEU A 123 -20.92 6.17 6.39
N ALA A 124 -19.89 7.05 6.43
CA ALA A 124 -18.75 6.89 7.31
C ALA A 124 -19.17 6.83 8.79
N ALA A 125 -20.04 7.77 9.22
CA ALA A 125 -20.60 7.79 10.58
C ALA A 125 -21.39 6.52 10.90
N THR A 126 -22.20 6.04 9.95
CA THR A 126 -23.00 4.81 10.12
C THR A 126 -22.10 3.60 10.32
N VAL A 127 -21.07 3.43 9.48
CA VAL A 127 -20.12 2.31 9.58
C VAL A 127 -19.36 2.37 10.91
N LYS A 128 -18.90 3.54 11.31
CA LYS A 128 -18.17 3.73 12.59
C LYS A 128 -19.06 3.51 13.81
N GLY A 129 -20.37 3.73 13.69
CA GLY A 129 -21.35 3.51 14.76
C GLY A 129 -21.78 2.04 14.94
N LEU A 130 -21.33 1.11 14.09
CA LEU A 130 -21.63 -0.30 14.22
C LEU A 130 -20.92 -0.92 15.43
N PRO A 131 -21.45 -2.00 16.02
CA PRO A 131 -20.75 -2.75 17.05
C PRO A 131 -19.43 -3.32 16.52
N ALA A 132 -18.33 -3.04 17.22
CA ALA A 132 -17.05 -3.64 16.89
C ALA A 132 -17.05 -5.14 17.22
N ALA A 133 -16.30 -5.95 16.43
CA ALA A 133 -16.10 -7.36 16.73
C ALA A 133 -15.25 -7.53 18.01
N GLU A 134 -15.34 -8.70 18.64
CA GLU A 134 -14.51 -9.04 19.80
C GLU A 134 -13.01 -8.86 19.49
N GLY A 135 -12.31 -8.15 20.37
CA GLY A 135 -10.88 -7.82 20.21
C GLY A 135 -10.59 -6.66 19.23
N VAL A 136 -11.60 -5.97 18.74
CA VAL A 136 -11.48 -4.77 17.91
C VAL A 136 -11.91 -3.56 18.73
N ASP A 137 -10.97 -2.63 18.98
CA ASP A 137 -11.24 -1.44 19.80
C ASP A 137 -12.09 -0.40 19.05
N GLU A 138 -11.92 -0.27 17.75
CA GLU A 138 -12.59 0.74 16.93
C GLU A 138 -12.71 0.29 15.46
N ILE A 139 -13.84 0.66 14.83
CA ILE A 139 -14.04 0.51 13.39
C ILE A 139 -13.46 1.74 12.69
N LEU A 140 -12.51 1.51 11.80
CA LEU A 140 -11.88 2.54 10.96
C LEU A 140 -12.45 2.50 9.54
N VAL A 141 -12.66 3.67 8.95
CA VAL A 141 -12.98 3.80 7.52
C VAL A 141 -11.69 3.95 6.68
N PRO A 142 -11.74 3.67 5.37
CA PRO A 142 -10.57 3.78 4.50
C PRO A 142 -9.92 5.16 4.52
N GLY A 143 -8.61 5.22 4.76
CA GLY A 143 -7.82 6.45 4.90
C GLY A 143 -7.51 6.81 6.36
N GLU A 144 -8.44 6.64 7.27
CA GLU A 144 -8.37 7.12 8.66
C GLU A 144 -7.11 6.68 9.43
N ARG A 145 -6.69 5.43 9.24
CA ARG A 145 -5.44 4.94 9.85
C ARG A 145 -4.22 5.70 9.32
N GLY A 146 -4.20 6.00 8.02
CA GLY A 146 -3.13 6.77 7.37
C GLY A 146 -3.06 8.18 7.92
N ASP A 147 -4.20 8.85 8.04
CA ASP A 147 -4.31 10.21 8.57
C ASP A 147 -3.80 10.30 10.01
N ARG A 148 -4.15 9.34 10.86
CA ARG A 148 -3.65 9.26 12.25
C ARG A 148 -2.15 9.06 12.32
N VAL A 149 -1.61 8.18 11.47
CA VAL A 149 -0.16 7.95 11.39
C VAL A 149 0.56 9.19 10.88
N LEU A 150 0.00 9.88 9.90
CA LEU A 150 0.53 11.14 9.39
C LEU A 150 0.62 12.18 10.51
N ALA A 151 -0.47 12.44 11.20
CA ALA A 151 -0.52 13.41 12.29
C ALA A 151 0.48 13.09 13.42
N ALA A 152 0.59 11.82 13.80
CA ALA A 152 1.56 11.40 14.81
C ALA A 152 3.01 11.62 14.34
N ARG A 153 3.31 11.30 13.07
CA ARG A 153 4.67 11.47 12.51
C ARG A 153 5.07 12.93 12.28
N GLU A 154 4.11 13.78 11.99
CA GLU A 154 4.35 15.24 11.91
C GLU A 154 4.73 15.82 13.28
N GLN A 155 4.20 15.25 14.35
CA GLN A 155 4.50 15.68 15.71
C GLN A 155 5.77 15.02 16.29
N ASP A 156 5.91 13.70 16.12
CA ASP A 156 6.89 12.88 16.84
C ASP A 156 8.10 12.48 15.97
N GLY A 157 8.06 12.79 14.66
CA GLY A 157 9.05 12.33 13.68
C GLY A 157 8.77 10.95 13.12
N ILE A 158 9.55 10.55 12.13
CA ILE A 158 9.41 9.26 11.42
C ILE A 158 10.33 8.21 12.07
N PRO A 159 9.79 7.16 12.73
CA PRO A 159 10.62 6.11 13.29
C PRO A 159 11.25 5.27 12.17
N LEU A 160 12.56 5.16 12.17
CA LEU A 160 13.32 4.33 11.25
C LEU A 160 13.96 3.15 11.99
N PRO A 161 13.81 1.89 11.51
CA PRO A 161 14.56 0.77 12.04
C PRO A 161 16.06 0.97 11.86
N ALA A 162 16.87 0.44 12.79
CA ALA A 162 18.33 0.57 12.77
C ALA A 162 18.93 0.13 11.42
N GLY A 163 18.53 -1.04 10.89
CA GLY A 163 19.01 -1.51 9.60
C GLY A 163 18.59 -0.64 8.39
N THR A 164 17.51 0.12 8.50
CA THR A 164 17.16 1.13 7.48
C THR A 164 18.07 2.34 7.58
N TRP A 165 18.36 2.80 8.79
CA TRP A 165 19.28 3.91 9.05
C TRP A 165 20.69 3.60 8.55
N GLU A 166 21.21 2.41 8.84
CA GLU A 166 22.53 1.95 8.35
C GLU A 166 22.62 1.97 6.82
N ARG A 167 21.60 1.45 6.11
CA ARG A 167 21.59 1.49 4.63
C ARG A 167 21.49 2.91 4.07
N LEU A 168 20.78 3.80 4.74
CA LEU A 168 20.77 5.22 4.37
C LEU A 168 22.16 5.84 4.52
N ALA A 169 22.87 5.54 5.61
CA ALA A 169 24.24 6.01 5.83
C ALA A 169 25.20 5.50 4.74
N GLU A 170 25.14 4.20 4.40
CA GLU A 170 25.94 3.62 3.30
C GLU A 170 25.63 4.30 1.96
N SER A 171 24.35 4.56 1.68
CA SER A 171 23.93 5.24 0.45
C SER A 171 24.42 6.68 0.40
N ALA A 172 24.31 7.41 1.51
CA ALA A 172 24.78 8.77 1.64
C ALA A 172 26.31 8.84 1.43
N GLN A 173 27.07 7.93 2.04
CA GLN A 173 28.50 7.82 1.85
C GLN A 173 28.87 7.56 0.37
N THR A 174 28.16 6.64 -0.27
CA THR A 174 28.40 6.28 -1.68
C THR A 174 28.11 7.45 -2.62
N LEU A 175 27.11 8.26 -2.31
CA LEU A 175 26.69 9.40 -3.13
C LEU A 175 27.37 10.71 -2.73
N GLY A 176 28.17 10.74 -1.66
CA GLY A 176 28.81 11.95 -1.14
C GLY A 176 27.79 12.97 -0.59
N VAL A 177 26.68 12.50 -0.04
CA VAL A 177 25.61 13.32 0.55
C VAL A 177 25.69 13.25 2.07
N GLU A 178 25.46 14.38 2.75
CA GLU A 178 25.41 14.44 4.20
C GLU A 178 24.15 13.75 4.74
N MET A 179 24.30 12.97 5.81
CA MET A 179 23.17 12.35 6.49
C MET A 179 22.39 13.39 7.31
N PRO A 180 21.05 13.31 7.35
CA PRO A 180 20.28 14.12 8.28
C PRO A 180 20.59 13.72 9.72
N GLU A 181 20.50 14.68 10.65
CA GLU A 181 20.62 14.40 12.07
C GLU A 181 19.43 13.56 12.55
N ALA A 182 19.70 12.53 13.35
CA ALA A 182 18.67 11.80 14.05
C ALA A 182 18.14 12.64 15.22
N MET A 183 16.81 12.74 15.34
CA MET A 183 16.17 13.38 16.50
C MET A 183 16.11 12.43 17.69
#